data_3d2bc16574d30ef51c943c161517a7a6
#
_entry.id   3d2bc16574d30ef51c943c161517a7a6
#
_cell.length_a   1.000
_cell.length_b   1.000
_cell.length_c   1.000
_cell.angle_alpha   90.00
_cell.angle_beta   90.00
_cell.angle_gamma   90.00
#
_symmetry.space_group_name_H-M   'P 1'
#
loop_
_entity.id
_entity.type
_entity.pdbx_description
1 polymer ?
#
loop_
_entity_poly.entity_id
_entity_poly.type
_entity_poly.pdbx_seq_one_letter_code
_entity_poly.pdbx_strand_id
1 'polypeptide(L)'
;MRAKYCARMCSGSDSTGLCKSADVCEFFILDVTMEKSCAPPRQTVPTEAEEQEALFAWCLANGIDMVHIPNERKCTAYVAGQLLRQGMRKGFPDNFIPIAQGGFHGLFIELKRAKKSLSKKSPEQREWVKKLNAAGYKAVFCYGAEEAKKVISEYLSPWETLP
;
A
#
# COMPACT_ATOMS: atom_id res chain seq x y z
N MET A 1 -17.34 22.16 10.12
CA MET A 1 -17.31 21.25 8.97
C MET A 1 -18.70 20.81 8.53
N ARG A 2 -19.62 21.72 8.20
CA ARG A 2 -21.02 21.38 7.83
C ARG A 2 -21.50 21.97 6.50
N ALA A 3 -20.62 22.55 5.70
CA ALA A 3 -21.03 23.31 4.50
C ALA A 3 -20.88 22.57 3.16
N LYS A 4 -20.36 21.35 3.10
CA LYS A 4 -20.04 20.68 1.82
C LYS A 4 -21.11 19.76 1.25
N TYR A 5 -22.20 19.51 1.95
CA TYR A 5 -23.24 18.55 1.49
C TYR A 5 -24.50 19.21 0.90
N CYS A 6 -24.67 20.51 1.04
CA CYS A 6 -25.87 21.20 0.52
C CYS A 6 -25.75 21.61 -0.96
N ALA A 7 -24.56 21.67 -1.53
CA ALA A 7 -24.30 22.21 -2.87
C ALA A 7 -24.81 21.37 -4.05
N ARG A 8 -25.35 20.17 -3.80
CA ARG A 8 -25.72 19.24 -4.89
C ARG A 8 -27.22 19.17 -5.21
N MET A 9 -28.07 19.87 -4.46
CA MET A 9 -29.52 19.81 -4.64
C MET A 9 -30.25 21.15 -4.77
N CYS A 10 -29.57 22.29 -4.67
CA CYS A 10 -30.22 23.61 -4.84
C CYS A 10 -29.73 24.27 -6.13
N SER A 11 -30.63 24.53 -7.06
CA SER A 11 -30.38 25.23 -8.32
C SER A 11 -30.16 26.74 -8.16
N GLY A 12 -29.82 27.25 -6.97
CA GLY A 12 -29.68 28.65 -6.64
C GLY A 12 -28.54 28.98 -5.68
N SER A 13 -27.35 28.47 -5.89
CA SER A 13 -26.14 28.87 -5.14
C SER A 13 -25.38 29.98 -5.86
N ASP A 14 -24.79 30.92 -5.08
CA ASP A 14 -23.87 31.94 -5.61
C ASP A 14 -22.46 31.34 -5.84
N SER A 15 -21.55 32.16 -6.36
CA SER A 15 -20.16 31.80 -6.64
C SER A 15 -19.34 31.40 -5.38
N THR A 16 -19.89 31.55 -4.18
CA THR A 16 -19.27 31.20 -2.91
C THR A 16 -19.83 29.90 -2.31
N GLY A 17 -20.86 29.30 -2.94
CA GLY A 17 -21.46 28.03 -2.49
C GLY A 17 -22.44 28.17 -1.32
N LEU A 18 -22.88 29.37 -0.99
CA LEU A 18 -23.85 29.60 0.07
C LEU A 18 -25.29 29.74 -0.50
N CYS A 19 -26.26 29.12 0.17
CA CYS A 19 -27.67 29.17 -0.21
C CYS A 19 -28.28 30.56 0.08
N LYS A 20 -28.97 31.19 -0.92
CA LYS A 20 -29.48 32.55 -0.87
C LYS A 20 -30.81 32.74 -0.13
N SER A 21 -31.47 31.71 0.35
CA SER A 21 -32.74 31.87 1.06
C SER A 21 -32.71 31.14 2.41
N ALA A 22 -32.79 31.97 3.47
CA ALA A 22 -32.92 31.50 4.84
C ALA A 22 -34.30 30.85 5.13
N ASP A 23 -35.30 31.06 4.24
CA ASP A 23 -36.70 30.73 4.52
C ASP A 23 -37.14 29.34 4.02
N VAL A 24 -36.26 28.56 3.39
CA VAL A 24 -36.61 27.24 2.82
C VAL A 24 -35.97 26.07 3.61
N CYS A 25 -35.26 26.36 4.70
CA CYS A 25 -34.66 25.33 5.55
C CYS A 25 -35.61 24.76 6.61
N GLU A 26 -36.87 25.17 6.68
CA GLU A 26 -37.83 24.59 7.65
C GLU A 26 -38.29 23.17 7.34
N PHE A 27 -37.99 22.66 6.12
CA PHE A 27 -38.38 21.30 5.75
C PHE A 27 -37.36 20.21 6.19
N PHE A 28 -36.29 20.63 6.89
CA PHE A 28 -35.20 19.68 7.28
C PHE A 28 -35.21 19.27 8.75
N ILE A 29 -36.25 19.67 9.53
CA ILE A 29 -36.28 19.39 10.98
C ILE A 29 -37.16 18.21 11.37
N LEU A 30 -37.91 17.61 10.43
CA LEU A 30 -38.88 16.56 10.79
C LEU A 30 -38.50 15.12 10.37
N ASP A 31 -37.27 14.82 10.03
CA ASP A 31 -36.91 13.44 9.72
C ASP A 31 -35.59 12.99 10.38
N VAL A 32 -35.43 13.31 11.66
CA VAL A 32 -34.31 12.84 12.49
C VAL A 32 -34.58 11.45 13.09
N THR A 33 -35.59 10.72 12.64
CA THR A 33 -35.92 9.37 13.13
C THR A 33 -35.68 8.24 12.12
N MET A 34 -35.02 8.49 11.01
CA MET A 34 -34.40 7.40 10.25
C MET A 34 -32.91 7.37 10.50
N GLU A 35 -32.52 6.80 11.64
CA GLU A 35 -31.23 6.15 11.77
C GLU A 35 -31.15 5.05 10.70
N LYS A 36 -30.81 5.44 9.46
CA LYS A 36 -30.14 4.50 8.57
C LYS A 36 -28.90 4.10 9.32
N SER A 37 -28.94 2.92 9.91
CA SER A 37 -27.78 2.27 10.46
C SER A 37 -26.73 2.24 9.34
N CYS A 38 -25.85 3.25 9.33
CA CYS A 38 -24.67 3.21 8.53
C CYS A 38 -23.83 2.10 9.14
N ALA A 39 -24.07 0.87 8.69
CA ALA A 39 -23.24 -0.25 9.08
C ALA A 39 -21.79 0.22 8.81
N PRO A 40 -20.90 0.11 9.77
CA PRO A 40 -19.52 0.50 9.54
C PRO A 40 -19.04 -0.21 8.27
N PRO A 41 -18.31 0.47 7.37
CA PRO A 41 -17.84 -0.15 6.14
C PRO A 41 -17.19 -1.47 6.53
N ARG A 42 -17.63 -2.57 5.89
CA ARG A 42 -17.01 -3.89 6.13
C ARG A 42 -15.53 -3.68 5.98
N GLN A 43 -14.78 -3.93 7.02
CA GLN A 43 -13.32 -3.92 6.98
C GLN A 43 -12.90 -5.06 6.05
N THR A 44 -12.83 -4.75 4.77
CA THR A 44 -12.28 -5.67 3.77
C THR A 44 -10.77 -5.72 4.00
N VAL A 45 -10.24 -6.93 4.07
CA VAL A 45 -8.78 -7.11 4.16
C VAL A 45 -8.16 -6.45 2.93
N PRO A 46 -7.21 -5.52 3.08
CA PRO A 46 -6.60 -4.83 1.96
C PRO A 46 -6.06 -5.79 0.90
N THR A 47 -6.11 -5.38 -0.34
CA THR A 47 -5.45 -6.08 -1.44
C THR A 47 -3.94 -5.89 -1.37
N GLU A 48 -3.19 -6.70 -2.07
CA GLU A 48 -1.72 -6.56 -2.16
C GLU A 48 -1.30 -5.21 -2.76
N ALA A 49 -2.08 -4.68 -3.72
CA ALA A 49 -1.85 -3.37 -4.32
C ALA A 49 -2.08 -2.22 -3.31
N GLU A 50 -3.14 -2.28 -2.51
CA GLU A 50 -3.41 -1.29 -1.46
C GLU A 50 -2.32 -1.31 -0.37
N GLU A 51 -1.83 -2.48 0.01
CA GLU A 51 -0.70 -2.63 0.93
C GLU A 51 0.60 -2.04 0.32
N GLN A 52 0.83 -2.26 -0.98
CA GLN A 52 1.97 -1.72 -1.70
C GLN A 52 1.93 -0.18 -1.76
N GLU A 53 0.78 0.39 -2.08
CA GLU A 53 0.58 1.85 -2.11
C GLU A 53 0.79 2.47 -0.73
N ALA A 54 0.25 1.85 0.32
CA ALA A 54 0.42 2.31 1.70
C ALA A 54 1.89 2.25 2.16
N LEU A 55 2.61 1.20 1.78
CA LEU A 55 4.03 1.06 2.08
C LEU A 55 4.87 2.12 1.35
N PHE A 56 4.62 2.32 0.05
CA PHE A 56 5.34 3.30 -0.75
C PHE A 56 5.11 4.74 -0.25
N ALA A 57 3.85 5.09 0.03
CA ALA A 57 3.51 6.41 0.59
C ALA A 57 4.22 6.67 1.93
N TRP A 58 4.32 5.64 2.79
CA TRP A 58 5.04 5.75 4.05
C TRP A 58 6.55 5.91 3.84
N CYS A 59 7.17 5.15 2.93
CA CYS A 59 8.58 5.30 2.60
C CYS A 59 8.88 6.72 2.10
N LEU A 60 8.06 7.24 1.19
CA LEU A 60 8.20 8.60 0.65
C LEU A 60 8.11 9.66 1.76
N ALA A 61 7.13 9.53 2.67
CA ALA A 61 6.95 10.45 3.79
C ALA A 61 8.12 10.45 4.78
N ASN A 62 8.87 9.36 4.84
CA ASN A 62 10.06 9.21 5.71
C ASN A 62 11.40 9.42 4.98
N GLY A 63 11.38 9.84 3.71
CA GLY A 63 12.59 10.07 2.92
C GLY A 63 13.37 8.79 2.61
N ILE A 64 12.68 7.64 2.53
CA ILE A 64 13.29 6.33 2.25
C ILE A 64 13.11 6.03 0.77
N ASP A 65 14.21 5.90 0.04
CA ASP A 65 14.20 5.49 -1.36
C ASP A 65 13.87 4.00 -1.47
N MET A 66 12.65 3.70 -1.93
CA MET A 66 12.20 2.35 -2.21
C MET A 66 11.85 2.21 -3.69
N VAL A 67 12.36 1.17 -4.31
CA VAL A 67 12.07 0.80 -5.71
C VAL A 67 11.07 -0.35 -5.72
N HIS A 68 9.93 -0.16 -6.40
CA HIS A 68 9.00 -1.25 -6.70
C HIS A 68 9.41 -1.94 -8.01
N ILE A 69 9.51 -3.27 -7.99
CA ILE A 69 9.92 -4.11 -9.12
C ILE A 69 8.69 -4.92 -9.57
N PRO A 70 7.97 -4.50 -10.62
CA PRO A 70 6.74 -5.15 -11.06
C PRO A 70 7.04 -6.46 -11.79
N ASN A 71 7.14 -7.57 -11.06
CA ASN A 71 7.45 -8.90 -11.62
C ASN A 71 6.22 -9.71 -12.02
N GLU A 72 5.04 -9.39 -11.48
CA GLU A 72 3.79 -10.09 -11.75
C GLU A 72 2.84 -9.19 -12.54
N ARG A 73 2.84 -9.36 -13.87
CA ARG A 73 1.92 -8.64 -14.75
C ARG A 73 1.04 -9.63 -15.50
N LYS A 74 -0.28 -9.43 -15.43
CA LYS A 74 -1.21 -10.14 -16.33
C LYS A 74 -0.93 -9.68 -17.77
N CYS A 75 -0.39 -10.56 -18.60
CA CYS A 75 -0.07 -10.27 -19.97
C CYS A 75 -0.29 -11.51 -20.84
N THR A 76 -0.31 -11.32 -22.17
CA THR A 76 -0.39 -12.44 -23.11
C THR A 76 0.86 -13.30 -23.05
N ALA A 77 0.78 -14.57 -23.47
CA ALA A 77 1.94 -15.47 -23.50
C ALA A 77 3.09 -14.92 -24.35
N TYR A 78 2.78 -14.19 -25.43
CA TYR A 78 3.77 -13.53 -26.26
C TYR A 78 4.55 -12.46 -25.49
N VAL A 79 3.85 -11.56 -24.79
CA VAL A 79 4.48 -10.50 -23.97
C VAL A 79 5.28 -11.11 -22.82
N ALA A 80 4.75 -12.14 -22.14
CA ALA A 80 5.48 -12.86 -21.10
C ALA A 80 6.80 -13.43 -21.62
N GLY A 81 6.79 -14.05 -22.81
CA GLY A 81 7.98 -14.54 -23.48
C GLY A 81 9.01 -13.45 -23.80
N GLN A 82 8.55 -12.26 -24.21
CA GLN A 82 9.44 -11.12 -24.43
C GLN A 82 10.10 -10.65 -23.13
N LEU A 83 9.31 -10.46 -22.05
CA LEU A 83 9.79 -10.02 -20.76
C LEU A 83 10.82 -10.98 -20.17
N LEU A 84 10.60 -12.29 -20.29
CA LEU A 84 11.57 -13.31 -19.87
C LEU A 84 12.90 -13.21 -20.64
N ARG A 85 12.85 -12.96 -21.96
CA ARG A 85 14.08 -12.75 -22.77
C ARG A 85 14.80 -11.45 -22.39
N GLN A 86 14.05 -10.42 -21.97
CA GLN A 86 14.60 -9.16 -21.46
C GLN A 86 15.15 -9.24 -20.04
N GLY A 87 15.06 -10.41 -19.38
CA GLY A 87 15.64 -10.64 -18.07
C GLY A 87 14.67 -10.60 -16.91
N MET A 88 13.36 -10.43 -17.14
CA MET A 88 12.38 -10.58 -16.07
C MET A 88 12.48 -11.98 -15.46
N ARG A 89 12.45 -12.07 -14.15
CA ARG A 89 12.53 -13.33 -13.42
C ARG A 89 11.32 -13.50 -12.51
N LYS A 90 10.59 -14.59 -12.73
CA LYS A 90 9.44 -14.95 -11.89
C LYS A 90 9.87 -15.12 -10.43
N GLY A 91 9.09 -14.56 -9.52
CA GLY A 91 9.30 -14.69 -8.08
C GLY A 91 10.44 -13.86 -7.51
N PHE A 92 11.01 -12.93 -8.29
CA PHE A 92 11.94 -11.93 -7.75
C PHE A 92 11.17 -10.98 -6.82
N PRO A 93 11.74 -10.54 -5.68
CA PRO A 93 11.01 -9.70 -4.72
C PRO A 93 10.49 -8.39 -5.30
N ASP A 94 9.33 -7.95 -4.80
CA ASP A 94 8.59 -6.81 -5.34
C ASP A 94 9.21 -5.44 -5.00
N ASN A 95 9.95 -5.36 -3.89
CA ASN A 95 10.48 -4.09 -3.38
C ASN A 95 11.96 -4.21 -3.04
N PHE A 96 12.70 -3.12 -3.32
CA PHE A 96 14.11 -2.99 -3.03
C PHE A 96 14.43 -1.64 -2.39
N ILE A 97 15.19 -1.65 -1.31
CA ILE A 97 15.75 -0.47 -0.66
C ILE A 97 17.27 -0.50 -0.83
N PRO A 98 17.84 0.42 -1.65
CA PRO A 98 19.26 0.42 -2.04
C PRO A 98 20.16 1.09 -0.98
N ILE A 99 19.92 0.81 0.29
CA ILE A 99 20.69 1.34 1.41
C ILE A 99 21.45 0.20 2.06
N ALA A 100 22.78 0.26 2.03
CA ALA A 100 23.61 -0.71 2.72
C ALA A 100 23.62 -0.41 4.22
N GLN A 101 23.18 -1.38 5.04
CA GLN A 101 23.07 -1.25 6.48
C GLN A 101 23.25 -2.60 7.18
N GLY A 102 23.85 -2.59 8.37
CA GLY A 102 23.96 -3.78 9.21
C GLY A 102 24.74 -4.94 8.56
N GLY A 103 25.71 -4.63 7.68
CA GLY A 103 26.49 -5.64 6.95
C GLY A 103 25.81 -6.21 5.71
N PHE A 104 24.60 -5.70 5.35
CA PHE A 104 23.90 -6.07 4.13
C PHE A 104 24.05 -5.02 3.04
N HIS A 105 24.04 -5.46 1.78
CA HIS A 105 24.16 -4.58 0.61
C HIS A 105 22.87 -3.81 0.28
N GLY A 106 21.74 -4.21 0.83
CA GLY A 106 20.42 -3.63 0.64
C GLY A 106 19.34 -4.54 1.20
N LEU A 107 18.10 -4.07 1.23
CA LEU A 107 16.94 -4.80 1.72
C LEU A 107 15.96 -5.10 0.59
N PHE A 108 15.66 -6.38 0.39
CA PHE A 108 14.58 -6.85 -0.48
C PHE A 108 13.37 -7.28 0.34
N ILE A 109 12.19 -6.84 -0.07
CA ILE A 109 10.92 -7.19 0.57
C ILE A 109 9.98 -7.78 -0.46
N GLU A 110 9.55 -9.01 -0.23
CA GLU A 110 8.42 -9.63 -0.92
C GLU A 110 7.16 -9.33 -0.11
N LEU A 111 6.32 -8.43 -0.63
CA LEU A 111 5.11 -8.01 0.06
C LEU A 111 3.97 -9.00 -0.20
N LYS A 112 3.23 -9.32 0.84
CA LYS A 112 2.06 -10.20 0.80
C LYS A 112 0.89 -9.55 1.53
N ARG A 113 -0.33 -9.95 1.19
CA ARG A 113 -1.52 -9.49 1.94
C ARG A 113 -1.37 -9.79 3.43
N ALA A 114 -1.82 -8.89 4.29
CA ALA A 114 -1.74 -9.01 5.75
C ALA A 114 -2.34 -10.34 6.26
N LYS A 115 -3.44 -10.81 5.66
CA LYS A 115 -4.06 -12.08 6.02
C LYS A 115 -3.30 -13.25 5.40
N LYS A 116 -2.45 -13.93 6.18
CA LYS A 116 -1.60 -15.05 5.75
C LYS A 116 -2.35 -16.17 5.03
N SER A 117 -3.61 -16.46 5.42
CA SER A 117 -4.43 -17.48 4.77
C SER A 117 -4.79 -17.17 3.32
N LEU A 118 -4.71 -15.89 2.91
CA LEU A 118 -4.95 -15.43 1.54
C LEU A 118 -3.67 -15.26 0.71
N SER A 119 -2.52 -15.54 1.30
CA SER A 119 -1.20 -15.30 0.70
C SER A 119 -0.42 -16.60 0.59
N LYS A 120 0.04 -16.94 -0.61
CA LYS A 120 0.89 -18.11 -0.86
C LYS A 120 2.28 -17.66 -1.28
N LYS A 121 3.30 -18.33 -0.77
CA LYS A 121 4.70 -18.15 -1.20
C LYS A 121 5.01 -19.19 -2.28
N SER A 122 5.36 -18.73 -3.48
CA SER A 122 5.75 -19.65 -4.55
C SER A 122 7.13 -20.27 -4.27
N PRO A 123 7.45 -21.43 -4.87
CA PRO A 123 8.80 -22.00 -4.77
C PRO A 123 9.87 -21.06 -5.28
N GLU A 124 9.60 -20.35 -6.38
CA GLU A 124 10.50 -19.39 -7.01
C GLU A 124 10.82 -18.22 -6.09
N GLN A 125 9.81 -17.66 -5.40
CA GLN A 125 9.97 -16.59 -4.41
C GLN A 125 10.88 -17.03 -3.26
N ARG A 126 10.69 -18.24 -2.74
CA ARG A 126 11.55 -18.80 -1.67
C ARG A 126 13.00 -18.98 -2.13
N GLU A 127 13.18 -19.42 -3.36
CA GLU A 127 14.51 -19.61 -3.96
C GLU A 127 15.23 -18.27 -4.12
N TRP A 128 14.55 -17.24 -4.62
CA TRP A 128 15.11 -15.91 -4.74
C TRP A 128 15.50 -15.30 -3.38
N VAL A 129 14.64 -15.41 -2.37
CA VAL A 129 14.98 -14.95 -1.02
C VAL A 129 16.24 -15.65 -0.50
N LYS A 130 16.39 -16.95 -0.71
CA LYS A 130 17.61 -17.67 -0.33
C LYS A 130 18.84 -17.17 -1.08
N LYS A 131 18.74 -17.01 -2.41
CA LYS A 131 19.85 -16.52 -3.25
C LYS A 131 20.30 -15.12 -2.84
N LEU A 132 19.36 -14.21 -2.59
CA LEU A 132 19.67 -12.85 -2.20
C LEU A 132 20.34 -12.79 -0.81
N ASN A 133 19.84 -13.57 0.15
CA ASN A 133 20.49 -13.67 1.47
C ASN A 133 21.90 -14.26 1.37
N ALA A 134 22.12 -15.27 0.54
CA ALA A 134 23.45 -15.82 0.29
C ALA A 134 24.41 -14.85 -0.42
N ALA A 135 23.85 -13.88 -1.18
CA ALA A 135 24.60 -12.83 -1.85
C ALA A 135 24.84 -11.57 -0.99
N GLY A 136 24.53 -11.61 0.32
CA GLY A 136 24.79 -10.51 1.25
C GLY A 136 23.71 -9.42 1.30
N TYR A 137 22.56 -9.65 0.70
CA TYR A 137 21.39 -8.80 0.89
C TYR A 137 20.53 -9.30 2.06
N LYS A 138 19.73 -8.42 2.66
CA LYS A 138 18.65 -8.85 3.54
C LYS A 138 17.40 -9.03 2.69
N ALA A 139 16.89 -10.25 2.55
CA ALA A 139 15.69 -10.54 1.78
C ALA A 139 14.65 -11.25 2.66
N VAL A 140 13.43 -10.68 2.73
CA VAL A 140 12.37 -11.12 3.64
C VAL A 140 10.99 -11.11 2.98
N PHE A 141 10.07 -11.88 3.56
CA PHE A 141 8.64 -11.81 3.25
C PHE A 141 7.95 -10.99 4.33
N CYS A 142 7.13 -10.01 3.93
CA CYS A 142 6.32 -9.22 4.86
C CYS A 142 4.83 -9.37 4.56
N TYR A 143 4.02 -9.51 5.60
CA TYR A 143 2.57 -9.64 5.49
C TYR A 143 1.89 -8.33 5.89
N GLY A 144 1.47 -7.57 4.86
CA GLY A 144 0.91 -6.24 5.00
C GLY A 144 1.97 -5.15 5.13
N ALA A 145 1.54 -3.92 4.88
CA ALA A 145 2.41 -2.74 4.94
C ALA A 145 2.99 -2.51 6.34
N GLU A 146 2.25 -2.82 7.40
CA GLU A 146 2.69 -2.58 8.78
C GLU A 146 3.88 -3.47 9.17
N GLU A 147 3.88 -4.75 8.79
CA GLU A 147 5.04 -5.62 9.02
C GLU A 147 6.25 -5.15 8.20
N ALA A 148 6.02 -4.72 6.95
CA ALA A 148 7.08 -4.19 6.10
C ALA A 148 7.70 -2.90 6.67
N LYS A 149 6.88 -1.95 7.14
CA LYS A 149 7.34 -0.71 7.80
C LYS A 149 8.21 -1.02 9.02
N LYS A 150 7.80 -1.98 9.85
CA LYS A 150 8.57 -2.41 11.01
C LYS A 150 9.94 -2.97 10.60
N VAL A 151 9.97 -3.88 9.62
CA VAL A 151 11.23 -4.46 9.11
C VAL A 151 12.16 -3.39 8.53
N ILE A 152 11.61 -2.40 7.81
CA ILE A 152 12.39 -1.28 7.27
C ILE A 152 12.96 -0.42 8.40
N SER A 153 12.14 -0.07 9.38
CA SER A 153 12.58 0.72 10.53
C SER A 153 13.68 0.02 11.31
N GLU A 154 13.54 -1.27 11.57
CA GLU A 154 14.56 -2.11 12.21
C GLU A 154 15.84 -2.19 11.35
N TYR A 155 15.71 -2.30 10.04
CA TYR A 155 16.84 -2.37 9.13
C TYR A 155 17.62 -1.05 9.09
N LEU A 156 16.94 0.08 9.09
CA LEU A 156 17.54 1.42 9.01
C LEU A 156 17.93 2.00 10.38
N SER A 157 17.55 1.35 11.48
CA SER A 157 17.97 1.77 12.81
C SER A 157 19.49 1.74 12.90
N PRO A 158 20.12 2.78 13.48
CA PRO A 158 21.56 2.73 13.76
C PRO A 158 21.88 1.46 14.57
N TRP A 159 22.89 0.70 14.16
CA TRP A 159 23.46 -0.33 15.01
C TRP A 159 24.01 0.35 16.24
N GLU A 160 23.31 0.30 17.35
CA GLU A 160 23.98 0.44 18.62
C GLU A 160 24.99 -0.70 18.69
N THR A 161 26.27 -0.32 18.53
CA THR A 161 27.38 -1.22 18.78
C THR A 161 27.17 -1.76 20.18
N LEU A 162 26.72 -3.02 20.28
CA LEU A 162 26.76 -3.73 21.57
C LEU A 162 28.22 -3.69 22.03
N PRO A 163 28.42 -3.34 23.30
CA PRO A 163 29.75 -3.23 23.89
C PRO A 163 30.48 -4.58 23.88
#